data_37a774efdcc4aaa6779560d3ba2fe892
#
_entry.id   37a774efdcc4aaa6779560d3ba2fe892
#
_cell.length_a   1.000
_cell.length_b   1.000
_cell.length_c   1.000
_cell.angle_alpha   90.00
_cell.angle_beta   90.00
_cell.angle_gamma   90.00
#
_symmetry.space_group_name_H-M   'P 1'
#
loop_
_entity.id
_entity.type
_entity.pdbx_description
1 polymer ?
#
loop_
_entity_poly.entity_id
_entity_poly.type
_entity_poly.pdbx_seq_one_letter_code
_entity_poly.pdbx_strand_id
1 'polypeptide(L)'
;MQYRLNHELDIEAWTPEYAKDMRCRVTNILDPESARTMTQTILENAEFKQAHISENKYREISKEEFSKLDIAKRQALVREVYTLAREGIGFWYGRQGLNKGITGPLEEIRQWLGSEETLDAVRKVTGIASLTPPSAQITSFAPGDFLTRHKDDVTAEKRKVAFVLNLTENWHPDWGGLLQFFRDSGETRDSWSPVFNSLCLFDVKHVHSVTCIAPFSPKVRLAISGWFHEKI
;
A
#
# COMPACT_ATOMS: atom_id res chain seq x y z
N MET A 1 -14.89 12.21 -13.70
CA MET A 1 -13.94 11.09 -13.44
C MET A 1 -14.72 9.80 -13.22
N GLN A 2 -14.15 8.66 -13.58
CA GLN A 2 -14.80 7.35 -13.42
C GLN A 2 -14.92 6.94 -11.94
N TYR A 3 -13.96 7.35 -11.09
CA TYR A 3 -13.93 7.03 -9.67
C TYR A 3 -14.43 8.21 -8.83
N ARG A 4 -15.23 7.92 -7.79
CA ARG A 4 -15.86 8.93 -6.93
C ARG A 4 -15.65 8.58 -5.46
N LEU A 5 -15.47 9.60 -4.64
CA LEU A 5 -15.58 9.45 -3.20
C LEU A 5 -17.04 9.11 -2.81
N ASN A 6 -17.21 8.45 -1.69
CA ASN A 6 -18.54 8.19 -1.15
C ASN A 6 -19.12 9.50 -0.58
N HIS A 7 -20.13 10.05 -1.24
CA HIS A 7 -20.77 11.30 -0.84
C HIS A 7 -21.59 11.20 0.47
N GLU A 8 -21.92 9.98 0.91
CA GLU A 8 -22.61 9.75 2.19
C GLU A 8 -21.62 9.75 3.38
N LEU A 9 -20.31 9.75 3.10
CA LEU A 9 -19.29 9.71 4.13
C LEU A 9 -19.01 11.11 4.68
N ASP A 10 -19.22 11.29 5.99
CA ASP A 10 -18.74 12.46 6.70
C ASP A 10 -17.22 12.35 6.89
N ILE A 11 -16.49 12.98 5.97
CA ILE A 11 -15.01 12.97 5.96
C ILE A 11 -14.45 13.68 7.20
N GLU A 12 -15.10 14.72 7.68
CA GLU A 12 -14.61 15.53 8.81
C GLU A 12 -14.72 14.78 10.15
N ALA A 13 -15.61 13.80 10.26
CA ALA A 13 -15.72 12.93 11.43
C ALA A 13 -14.40 12.15 11.71
N TRP A 14 -13.52 12.00 10.72
CA TRP A 14 -12.25 11.29 10.87
C TRP A 14 -11.08 12.18 11.33
N THR A 15 -11.25 13.49 11.30
CA THR A 15 -10.21 14.45 11.73
C THR A 15 -9.81 14.22 13.20
N PRO A 16 -10.73 14.08 14.16
CA PRO A 16 -10.37 13.78 15.56
C PRO A 16 -9.69 12.42 15.72
N GLU A 17 -10.07 11.42 14.91
CA GLU A 17 -9.42 10.10 14.95
C GLU A 17 -7.96 10.18 14.48
N TYR A 18 -7.71 10.86 13.37
CA TYR A 18 -6.34 11.07 12.89
C TYR A 18 -5.51 11.86 13.90
N ALA A 19 -6.06 12.93 14.47
CA ALA A 19 -5.35 13.81 15.40
C ALA A 19 -4.90 13.11 16.70
N LYS A 20 -5.57 12.03 17.14
CA LYS A 20 -5.20 11.29 18.36
C LYS A 20 -3.81 10.68 18.27
N ASP A 21 -3.43 10.22 17.09
CA ASP A 21 -2.21 9.43 16.93
C ASP A 21 -1.59 9.57 15.53
N MET A 22 -1.96 10.59 14.78
CA MET A 22 -1.53 10.84 13.41
C MET A 22 -1.74 9.63 12.50
N ARG A 23 -2.82 8.88 12.72
CA ARG A 23 -3.24 7.76 11.86
C ARG A 23 -4.73 7.44 12.05
N CYS A 24 -5.38 7.05 10.98
CA CYS A 24 -6.76 6.57 11.00
C CYS A 24 -7.02 5.60 9.84
N ARG A 25 -8.15 4.91 9.90
CA ARG A 25 -8.65 4.06 8.83
C ARG A 25 -10.07 4.46 8.47
N VAL A 26 -10.20 5.24 7.42
CA VAL A 26 -11.49 5.67 6.85
C VAL A 26 -12.11 4.49 6.10
N THR A 27 -13.28 4.02 6.49
CA THR A 27 -14.00 2.94 5.81
C THR A 27 -14.98 3.50 4.78
N ASN A 28 -15.26 2.73 3.71
CA ASN A 28 -16.16 3.12 2.62
C ASN A 28 -15.79 4.46 1.97
N ILE A 29 -14.49 4.67 1.75
CA ILE A 29 -13.97 5.94 1.22
C ILE A 29 -14.45 6.23 -0.22
N LEU A 30 -14.55 5.21 -1.04
CA LEU A 30 -15.10 5.31 -2.38
C LEU A 30 -16.58 4.94 -2.38
N ASP A 31 -17.32 5.49 -3.32
CA ASP A 31 -18.59 4.90 -3.75
C ASP A 31 -18.40 3.39 -4.01
N PRO A 32 -19.30 2.51 -3.58
CA PRO A 32 -19.14 1.05 -3.70
C PRO A 32 -18.91 0.54 -5.13
N GLU A 33 -19.55 1.14 -6.13
CA GLU A 33 -19.35 0.80 -7.54
C GLU A 33 -17.96 1.23 -8.01
N SER A 34 -17.54 2.44 -7.65
CA SER A 34 -16.19 2.96 -7.93
C SER A 34 -15.10 2.09 -7.34
N ALA A 35 -15.28 1.56 -6.12
CA ALA A 35 -14.32 0.67 -5.49
C ALA A 35 -14.18 -0.66 -6.25
N ARG A 36 -15.29 -1.26 -6.68
CA ARG A 36 -15.27 -2.51 -7.47
C ARG A 36 -14.70 -2.28 -8.86
N THR A 37 -15.10 -1.20 -9.53
CA THR A 37 -14.57 -0.83 -10.84
C THR A 37 -13.06 -0.61 -10.80
N MET A 38 -12.55 0.10 -9.79
CA MET A 38 -11.12 0.30 -9.59
C MET A 38 -10.39 -1.02 -9.37
N THR A 39 -10.95 -1.91 -8.56
CA THR A 39 -10.39 -3.26 -8.34
C THR A 39 -10.30 -4.04 -9.64
N GLN A 40 -11.39 -4.07 -10.41
CA GLN A 40 -11.43 -4.78 -11.70
C GLN A 40 -10.45 -4.19 -12.71
N THR A 41 -10.38 -2.87 -12.81
CA THR A 41 -9.41 -2.17 -13.66
C THR A 41 -7.98 -2.58 -13.34
N ILE A 42 -7.64 -2.69 -12.06
CA ILE A 42 -6.31 -3.12 -11.63
C ILE A 42 -6.06 -4.59 -12.00
N LEU A 43 -7.00 -5.47 -11.74
CA LEU A 43 -6.85 -6.90 -12.04
C LEU A 43 -6.66 -7.17 -13.54
N GLU A 44 -7.27 -6.37 -14.40
CA GLU A 44 -7.20 -6.51 -15.85
C GLU A 44 -5.96 -5.85 -16.49
N ASN A 45 -5.41 -4.79 -15.86
CA ASN A 45 -4.42 -3.93 -16.52
C ASN A 45 -3.07 -3.83 -15.78
N ALA A 46 -2.95 -4.32 -14.54
CA ALA A 46 -1.69 -4.20 -13.81
C ALA A 46 -0.72 -5.34 -14.16
N GLU A 47 0.51 -4.95 -14.47
CA GLU A 47 1.64 -5.86 -14.70
C GLU A 47 2.56 -5.85 -13.48
N PHE A 48 2.37 -6.81 -12.58
CA PHE A 48 3.13 -6.89 -11.35
C PHE A 48 4.54 -7.44 -11.58
N LYS A 49 5.53 -6.73 -11.04
CA LYS A 49 6.89 -7.23 -10.83
C LYS A 49 7.08 -7.53 -9.35
N GLN A 50 7.79 -8.60 -9.05
CA GLN A 50 8.12 -8.95 -7.66
C GLN A 50 9.23 -8.04 -7.16
N ALA A 51 8.86 -7.13 -6.27
CA ALA A 51 9.78 -6.22 -5.60
C ALA A 51 10.49 -6.95 -4.45
N HIS A 52 11.79 -6.76 -4.32
CA HIS A 52 12.61 -7.40 -3.28
C HIS A 52 13.93 -6.66 -3.04
N ILE A 53 14.64 -7.06 -1.99
CA ILE A 53 16.03 -6.69 -1.78
C ILE A 53 16.90 -7.92 -2.06
N SER A 54 17.86 -7.74 -2.94
CA SER A 54 18.96 -8.67 -3.17
C SER A 54 20.26 -7.92 -3.44
N GLU A 55 21.40 -8.50 -3.06
CA GLU A 55 22.71 -7.83 -3.15
C GLU A 55 22.71 -6.42 -2.50
N ASN A 56 21.98 -6.28 -1.40
CA ASN A 56 21.79 -5.00 -0.67
C ASN A 56 21.17 -3.87 -1.51
N LYS A 57 20.41 -4.20 -2.58
CA LYS A 57 19.76 -3.23 -3.45
C LYS A 57 18.29 -3.57 -3.65
N TYR A 58 17.49 -2.52 -3.84
CA TYR A 58 16.14 -2.67 -4.38
C TYR A 58 16.19 -3.27 -5.78
N ARG A 59 15.39 -4.29 -6.02
CA ARG A 59 15.24 -4.98 -7.30
C ARG A 59 13.76 -5.24 -7.58
N GLU A 60 13.46 -5.37 -8.85
CA GLU A 60 12.17 -5.89 -9.33
C GLU A 60 12.45 -6.98 -10.35
N ILE A 61 11.69 -8.05 -10.33
CA ILE A 61 11.74 -9.12 -11.30
C ILE A 61 10.32 -9.46 -11.77
N SER A 62 10.11 -9.50 -13.08
CA SER A 62 8.83 -9.92 -13.64
C SER A 62 8.64 -11.44 -13.49
N LYS A 63 7.39 -11.90 -13.55
CA LYS A 63 7.07 -13.32 -13.53
C LYS A 63 7.78 -14.07 -14.66
N GLU A 64 7.88 -13.44 -15.84
CA GLU A 64 8.56 -14.00 -17.00
C GLU A 64 10.07 -14.13 -16.76
N GLU A 65 10.73 -13.08 -16.30
CA GLU A 65 12.16 -13.09 -15.97
C GLU A 65 12.48 -14.13 -14.90
N PHE A 66 11.67 -14.17 -13.82
CA PHE A 66 11.83 -15.17 -12.75
C PHE A 66 11.66 -16.59 -13.28
N SER A 67 10.72 -16.84 -14.19
CA SER A 67 10.51 -18.17 -14.79
C SER A 67 11.65 -18.64 -15.67
N LYS A 68 12.40 -17.69 -16.28
CA LYS A 68 13.57 -17.98 -17.13
C LYS A 68 14.83 -18.30 -16.32
N LEU A 69 14.87 -17.97 -15.03
CA LEU A 69 15.98 -18.38 -14.17
C LEU A 69 15.98 -19.91 -14.00
N ASP A 70 17.17 -20.50 -13.98
CA ASP A 70 17.31 -21.90 -13.58
C ASP A 70 16.87 -22.12 -12.11
N ILE A 71 16.59 -23.36 -11.77
CA ILE A 71 16.06 -23.72 -10.42
C ILE A 71 17.01 -23.26 -9.31
N ALA A 72 18.32 -23.41 -9.52
CA ALA A 72 19.33 -23.06 -8.52
C ALA A 72 19.34 -21.54 -8.25
N LYS A 73 19.25 -20.71 -9.29
CA LYS A 73 19.19 -19.24 -9.17
C LYS A 73 17.89 -18.78 -8.51
N ARG A 74 16.73 -19.37 -8.87
CA ARG A 74 15.45 -19.08 -8.21
C ARG A 74 15.52 -19.39 -6.70
N GLN A 75 16.03 -20.55 -6.36
CA GLN A 75 16.20 -20.96 -4.95
C GLN A 75 17.20 -20.05 -4.21
N ALA A 76 18.29 -19.65 -4.86
CA ALA A 76 19.27 -18.75 -4.26
C ALA A 76 18.65 -17.37 -3.97
N LEU A 77 17.92 -16.78 -4.92
CA LEU A 77 17.23 -15.51 -4.73
C LEU A 77 16.20 -15.57 -3.58
N VAL A 78 15.33 -16.57 -3.58
CA VAL A 78 14.34 -16.74 -2.51
C VAL A 78 15.02 -16.96 -1.15
N ARG A 79 16.08 -17.74 -1.10
CA ARG A 79 16.86 -17.97 0.13
C ARG A 79 17.48 -16.66 0.64
N GLU A 80 18.04 -15.84 -0.23
CA GLU A 80 18.61 -14.53 0.13
C GLU A 80 17.55 -13.62 0.75
N VAL A 81 16.39 -13.47 0.09
CA VAL A 81 15.27 -12.67 0.59
C VAL A 81 14.82 -13.12 1.97
N TYR A 82 14.63 -14.41 2.17
CA TYR A 82 14.23 -14.95 3.49
C TYR A 82 15.33 -14.85 4.55
N THR A 83 16.60 -14.91 4.15
CA THR A 83 17.73 -14.70 5.07
C THR A 83 17.75 -13.27 5.59
N LEU A 84 17.55 -12.27 4.70
CA LEU A 84 17.41 -10.87 5.10
C LEU A 84 16.16 -10.65 5.98
N ALA A 85 15.06 -11.30 5.64
CA ALA A 85 13.81 -11.19 6.41
C ALA A 85 13.93 -11.71 7.85
N ARG A 86 14.77 -12.72 8.12
CA ARG A 86 15.10 -13.19 9.48
C ARG A 86 15.73 -12.10 10.34
N GLU A 87 16.50 -11.23 9.70
CA GLU A 87 17.12 -10.06 10.36
C GLU A 87 16.18 -8.83 10.39
N GLY A 88 14.93 -9.00 9.96
CA GLY A 88 13.94 -7.91 9.90
C GLY A 88 14.17 -6.95 8.74
N ILE A 89 14.84 -7.39 7.67
CA ILE A 89 15.19 -6.56 6.52
C ILE A 89 14.47 -7.09 5.27
N GLY A 90 13.87 -6.17 4.52
CA GLY A 90 13.40 -6.43 3.15
C GLY A 90 11.92 -6.76 3.03
N PHE A 91 11.58 -7.21 1.86
CA PHE A 91 10.21 -7.44 1.41
C PHE A 91 10.21 -8.39 0.22
N TRP A 92 9.04 -8.97 -0.02
CA TRP A 92 8.73 -9.75 -1.20
C TRP A 92 7.25 -9.57 -1.51
N TYR A 93 6.90 -8.82 -2.55
CA TYR A 93 5.51 -8.59 -2.99
C TYR A 93 5.45 -8.06 -4.42
N GLY A 94 4.33 -8.30 -5.10
CA GLY A 94 4.06 -7.78 -6.43
C GLY A 94 3.82 -6.26 -6.42
N ARG A 95 4.46 -5.53 -7.32
CA ARG A 95 4.39 -4.07 -7.43
C ARG A 95 4.17 -3.62 -8.86
N GLN A 96 3.26 -2.64 -9.04
CA GLN A 96 3.08 -1.85 -10.26
C GLN A 96 3.11 -0.37 -9.90
N GLY A 97 4.08 0.38 -10.38
CA GLY A 97 4.16 1.83 -10.14
C GLY A 97 3.05 2.59 -10.87
N LEU A 98 2.48 3.59 -10.21
CA LEU A 98 1.57 4.59 -10.79
C LEU A 98 2.32 5.91 -11.04
N ASN A 99 3.37 5.85 -11.86
CA ASN A 99 4.24 6.99 -12.12
C ASN A 99 3.69 7.88 -13.24
N LYS A 100 4.21 9.11 -13.34
CA LYS A 100 3.97 9.97 -14.51
C LYS A 100 4.39 9.23 -15.79
N GLY A 101 3.48 9.21 -16.78
CA GLY A 101 3.70 8.50 -18.04
C GLY A 101 3.09 7.10 -18.11
N ILE A 102 2.48 6.60 -17.03
CA ILE A 102 1.57 5.44 -17.16
C ILE A 102 0.42 5.81 -18.09
N THR A 103 -0.05 4.86 -18.88
CA THR A 103 -1.11 5.07 -19.88
C THR A 103 -2.26 4.09 -19.66
N GLY A 104 -3.35 4.29 -20.37
CA GLY A 104 -4.53 3.42 -20.30
C GLY A 104 -5.31 3.57 -18.99
N PRO A 105 -6.09 2.55 -18.60
CA PRO A 105 -7.01 2.65 -17.46
C PRO A 105 -6.32 2.92 -16.12
N LEU A 106 -5.06 2.54 -15.94
CA LEU A 106 -4.32 2.82 -14.70
C LEU A 106 -3.96 4.31 -14.54
N GLU A 107 -3.87 5.06 -15.65
CA GLU A 107 -3.68 6.52 -15.61
C GLU A 107 -4.89 7.22 -14.98
N GLU A 108 -6.10 6.73 -15.20
CA GLU A 108 -7.31 7.29 -14.58
C GLU A 108 -7.28 7.14 -13.04
N ILE A 109 -6.76 6.00 -12.54
CA ILE A 109 -6.54 5.80 -11.11
C ILE A 109 -5.52 6.81 -10.57
N ARG A 110 -4.41 7.01 -11.27
CA ARG A 110 -3.39 7.99 -10.89
C ARG A 110 -3.96 9.41 -10.86
N GLN A 111 -4.76 9.78 -11.87
CA GLN A 111 -5.41 11.10 -11.94
C GLN A 111 -6.42 11.29 -10.82
N TRP A 112 -7.21 10.26 -10.49
CA TRP A 112 -8.14 10.31 -9.37
C TRP A 112 -7.42 10.52 -8.03
N LEU A 113 -6.34 9.79 -7.77
CA LEU A 113 -5.51 9.96 -6.57
C LEU A 113 -4.95 11.39 -6.44
N GLY A 114 -4.60 12.03 -7.54
CA GLY A 114 -4.08 13.39 -7.59
C GLY A 114 -5.13 14.48 -7.79
N SER A 115 -6.42 14.15 -7.83
CA SER A 115 -7.49 15.14 -8.01
C SER A 115 -7.65 16.02 -6.78
N GLU A 116 -8.11 17.25 -6.97
CA GLU A 116 -8.39 18.16 -5.85
C GLU A 116 -9.45 17.59 -4.90
N GLU A 117 -10.45 16.87 -5.41
CA GLU A 117 -11.46 16.22 -4.58
C GLU A 117 -10.84 15.23 -3.59
N THR A 118 -9.98 14.32 -4.09
CA THR A 118 -9.28 13.34 -3.25
C THR A 118 -8.29 14.01 -2.30
N LEU A 119 -7.57 15.01 -2.81
CA LEU A 119 -6.57 15.74 -2.03
C LEU A 119 -7.22 16.54 -0.90
N ASP A 120 -8.34 17.21 -1.16
CA ASP A 120 -9.09 17.94 -0.14
C ASP A 120 -9.68 17.03 0.93
N ALA A 121 -10.20 15.86 0.55
CA ALA A 121 -10.65 14.85 1.52
C ALA A 121 -9.51 14.43 2.46
N VAL A 122 -8.32 14.15 1.93
CA VAL A 122 -7.16 13.78 2.76
C VAL A 122 -6.67 14.95 3.61
N ARG A 123 -6.65 16.18 3.09
CA ARG A 123 -6.32 17.39 3.85
C ARG A 123 -7.28 17.60 5.02
N LYS A 124 -8.58 17.40 4.82
CA LYS A 124 -9.60 17.49 5.88
C LYS A 124 -9.37 16.43 6.97
N VAL A 125 -9.18 15.17 6.58
CA VAL A 125 -8.93 14.08 7.56
C VAL A 125 -7.66 14.35 8.36
N THR A 126 -6.57 14.75 7.70
CA THR A 126 -5.26 14.91 8.35
C THR A 126 -5.04 16.26 9.02
N GLY A 127 -5.84 17.27 8.67
CA GLY A 127 -5.64 18.65 9.09
C GLY A 127 -4.41 19.33 8.45
N ILE A 128 -3.80 18.72 7.42
CA ILE A 128 -2.56 19.20 6.78
C ILE A 128 -2.90 19.84 5.44
N ALA A 129 -3.10 21.15 5.41
CA ALA A 129 -3.51 21.91 4.21
C ALA A 129 -2.42 21.95 3.12
N SER A 130 -1.14 21.78 3.49
CA SER A 130 0.02 21.84 2.59
C SER A 130 0.25 20.57 1.77
N LEU A 131 -0.57 19.52 1.93
CA LEU A 131 -0.42 18.28 1.16
C LEU A 131 -0.58 18.52 -0.34
N THR A 132 0.28 17.85 -1.10
CA THR A 132 0.31 17.85 -2.57
C THR A 132 0.03 16.44 -3.11
N PRO A 133 -0.26 16.29 -4.42
CA PRO A 133 -0.59 15.01 -5.03
C PRO A 133 0.41 13.91 -4.68
N PRO A 134 -0.06 12.67 -4.47
CA PRO A 134 0.78 11.58 -4.01
C PRO A 134 1.65 10.97 -5.12
N SER A 135 2.74 10.35 -4.71
CA SER A 135 3.33 9.24 -5.44
C SER A 135 2.66 7.94 -5.00
N ALA A 136 2.40 7.02 -5.94
CA ALA A 136 1.63 5.83 -5.65
C ALA A 136 2.10 4.59 -6.41
N GLN A 137 1.72 3.44 -5.90
CA GLN A 137 1.93 2.14 -6.50
C GLN A 137 0.75 1.21 -6.18
N ILE A 138 0.48 0.28 -7.07
CA ILE A 138 -0.40 -0.85 -6.78
C ILE A 138 0.45 -1.97 -6.19
N THR A 139 -0.03 -2.57 -5.11
CA THR A 139 0.64 -3.66 -4.42
C THR A 139 -0.23 -4.91 -4.41
N SER A 140 0.40 -6.05 -4.63
CA SER A 140 -0.23 -7.37 -4.68
C SER A 140 0.57 -8.31 -3.79
N PHE A 141 -0.01 -8.74 -2.67
CA PHE A 141 0.63 -9.69 -1.76
C PHE A 141 -0.03 -11.06 -1.91
N ALA A 142 0.70 -12.01 -2.47
CA ALA A 142 0.31 -13.41 -2.60
C ALA A 142 0.70 -14.22 -1.34
N PRO A 143 0.23 -15.47 -1.19
CA PRO A 143 0.69 -16.35 -0.11
C PRO A 143 2.21 -16.42 -0.02
N GLY A 144 2.75 -16.14 1.16
CA GLY A 144 4.19 -16.05 1.42
C GLY A 144 4.79 -14.65 1.27
N ASP A 145 4.08 -13.68 0.67
CA ASP A 145 4.55 -12.31 0.52
C ASP A 145 4.49 -11.54 1.85
N PHE A 146 5.40 -10.59 2.00
CA PHE A 146 5.54 -9.79 3.23
C PHE A 146 6.27 -8.47 2.98
N LEU A 147 6.18 -7.58 3.98
CA LEU A 147 7.01 -6.38 4.07
C LEU A 147 7.42 -6.19 5.52
N THR A 148 8.73 -6.26 5.80
CA THR A 148 9.26 -6.13 7.17
C THR A 148 9.11 -4.72 7.73
N ARG A 149 9.43 -4.54 8.99
CA ARG A 149 9.32 -3.25 9.70
C ARG A 149 10.17 -2.17 9.03
N HIS A 150 9.56 -1.02 8.78
CA HIS A 150 10.23 0.14 8.19
C HIS A 150 9.51 1.43 8.56
N LYS A 151 10.13 2.55 8.23
CA LYS A 151 9.52 3.88 8.19
C LYS A 151 9.47 4.37 6.76
N ASP A 152 8.47 5.16 6.44
CA ASP A 152 8.31 5.79 5.13
C ASP A 152 8.94 7.19 5.07
N ASP A 153 9.57 7.63 6.15
CA ASP A 153 10.19 8.96 6.28
C ASP A 153 11.44 9.06 5.39
N VAL A 154 11.22 9.52 4.15
CA VAL A 154 12.27 9.86 3.20
C VAL A 154 12.30 11.37 3.01
N THR A 155 13.13 12.05 3.78
CA THR A 155 13.22 13.51 3.82
C THR A 155 13.44 14.15 2.45
N ALA A 156 14.26 13.53 1.61
CA ALA A 156 14.54 14.03 0.25
C ALA A 156 13.29 14.06 -0.65
N GLU A 157 12.31 13.20 -0.39
CA GLU A 157 11.06 13.11 -1.14
C GLU A 157 9.92 13.91 -0.51
N LYS A 158 10.13 14.53 0.65
CA LYS A 158 9.13 15.31 1.39
C LYS A 158 7.82 14.55 1.64
N ARG A 159 7.93 13.24 1.86
CA ARG A 159 6.78 12.41 2.24
C ARG A 159 6.24 12.86 3.57
N LYS A 160 4.92 12.99 3.69
CA LYS A 160 4.27 13.45 4.92
C LYS A 160 3.24 12.48 5.48
N VAL A 161 2.36 11.99 4.63
CA VAL A 161 1.32 11.04 4.99
C VAL A 161 1.41 9.84 4.08
N ALA A 162 1.64 8.67 4.67
CA ALA A 162 1.53 7.39 3.98
C ALA A 162 0.05 6.98 3.89
N PHE A 163 -0.31 6.30 2.81
CA PHE A 163 -1.66 5.78 2.65
C PHE A 163 -1.68 4.36 2.09
N VAL A 164 -2.74 3.62 2.44
CA VAL A 164 -3.06 2.31 1.88
C VAL A 164 -4.56 2.24 1.62
N LEU A 165 -4.96 2.20 0.35
CA LEU A 165 -6.34 1.95 -0.08
C LEU A 165 -6.50 0.45 -0.35
N ASN A 166 -7.26 -0.23 0.51
CA ASN A 166 -7.45 -1.68 0.45
C ASN A 166 -8.57 -2.06 -0.54
N LEU A 167 -8.28 -2.99 -1.44
CA LEU A 167 -9.14 -3.34 -2.58
C LEU A 167 -9.46 -4.86 -2.68
N THR A 168 -9.25 -5.64 -1.63
CA THR A 168 -9.61 -7.06 -1.61
C THR A 168 -10.88 -7.28 -0.80
N GLU A 169 -11.95 -7.74 -1.45
CA GLU A 169 -13.21 -8.08 -0.78
C GLU A 169 -13.09 -9.34 0.09
N ASN A 170 -13.83 -9.36 1.22
CA ASN A 170 -13.98 -10.53 2.09
C ASN A 170 -12.63 -11.11 2.55
N TRP A 171 -11.73 -10.25 3.04
CA TRP A 171 -10.47 -10.66 3.63
C TRP A 171 -10.68 -11.24 5.02
N HIS A 172 -10.10 -12.43 5.27
CA HIS A 172 -10.13 -13.04 6.60
C HIS A 172 -8.86 -12.68 7.38
N PRO A 173 -8.96 -12.26 8.66
CA PRO A 173 -7.79 -11.85 9.45
C PRO A 173 -6.71 -12.92 9.58
N ASP A 174 -7.09 -14.20 9.63
CA ASP A 174 -6.14 -15.33 9.72
C ASP A 174 -5.26 -15.50 8.47
N TRP A 175 -5.63 -14.87 7.36
CA TRP A 175 -4.79 -14.89 6.15
C TRP A 175 -3.58 -13.96 6.24
N GLY A 176 -3.39 -13.24 7.36
CA GLY A 176 -2.30 -12.28 7.52
C GLY A 176 -2.49 -11.03 6.67
N GLY A 177 -1.40 -10.48 6.17
CA GLY A 177 -1.45 -9.24 5.36
C GLY A 177 -1.93 -8.02 6.15
N LEU A 178 -1.80 -8.06 7.47
CA LEU A 178 -2.23 -6.98 8.34
C LEU A 178 -1.24 -5.82 8.25
N LEU A 179 -1.75 -4.60 8.17
CA LEU A 179 -0.94 -3.40 8.39
C LEU A 179 -0.67 -3.30 9.90
N GLN A 180 0.54 -3.66 10.31
CA GLN A 180 0.94 -3.74 11.70
C GLN A 180 1.80 -2.56 12.09
N PHE A 181 1.49 -1.94 13.24
CA PHE A 181 2.23 -0.82 13.80
C PHE A 181 3.05 -1.23 15.03
N PHE A 182 4.14 -0.52 15.27
CA PHE A 182 5.08 -0.81 16.35
C PHE A 182 5.30 0.41 17.23
N ARG A 183 5.65 0.14 18.49
CA ARG A 183 6.16 1.14 19.44
C ARG A 183 7.64 1.38 19.19
N ASP A 184 8.18 2.46 19.71
CA ASP A 184 9.63 2.75 19.65
C ASP A 184 10.46 1.65 20.32
N SER A 185 9.89 0.92 21.28
CA SER A 185 10.51 -0.28 21.88
C SER A 185 10.70 -1.44 20.90
N GLY A 186 10.05 -1.41 19.73
CA GLY A 186 10.02 -2.51 18.77
C GLY A 186 8.89 -3.52 19.01
N GLU A 187 8.14 -3.38 20.09
CA GLU A 187 6.98 -4.23 20.36
C GLU A 187 5.81 -3.90 19.43
N THR A 188 5.02 -4.91 19.12
CA THR A 188 3.76 -4.73 18.39
C THR A 188 2.83 -3.82 19.19
N ARG A 189 2.30 -2.82 18.53
CA ARG A 189 1.31 -1.91 19.10
C ARG A 189 -0.11 -2.39 18.82
N ASP A 190 -0.47 -2.47 17.55
CA ASP A 190 -1.74 -2.95 17.03
C ASP A 190 -1.62 -3.28 15.54
N SER A 191 -2.69 -3.77 14.93
CA SER A 191 -2.72 -4.08 13.50
C SER A 191 -4.11 -3.85 12.91
N TRP A 192 -4.14 -3.53 11.63
CA TRP A 192 -5.37 -3.32 10.88
C TRP A 192 -5.50 -4.37 9.77
N SER A 193 -6.61 -5.11 9.79
CA SER A 193 -7.00 -5.96 8.67
C SER A 193 -7.28 -5.10 7.43
N PRO A 194 -6.95 -5.57 6.22
CA PRO A 194 -7.22 -4.85 4.97
C PRO A 194 -8.71 -4.95 4.60
N VAL A 195 -9.53 -4.11 5.25
CA VAL A 195 -10.97 -4.02 4.97
C VAL A 195 -11.17 -3.43 3.58
N PHE A 196 -11.97 -4.08 2.74
CA PHE A 196 -12.29 -3.59 1.40
C PHE A 196 -12.82 -2.15 1.44
N ASN A 197 -12.42 -1.35 0.46
CA ASN A 197 -12.82 0.05 0.35
C ASN A 197 -12.49 0.89 1.60
N SER A 198 -11.35 0.61 2.24
CA SER A 198 -10.84 1.41 3.34
C SER A 198 -9.53 2.09 2.98
N LEU A 199 -9.40 3.36 3.38
CA LEU A 199 -8.21 4.17 3.24
C LEU A 199 -7.54 4.29 4.61
N CYS A 200 -6.38 3.65 4.78
CA CYS A 200 -5.51 3.87 5.92
C CYS A 200 -4.63 5.09 5.63
N LEU A 201 -4.60 6.06 6.55
CA LEU A 201 -3.74 7.23 6.52
C LEU A 201 -2.88 7.26 7.78
N PHE A 202 -1.58 7.51 7.65
CA PHE A 202 -0.69 7.61 8.81
C PHE A 202 0.55 8.46 8.50
N ASP A 203 1.07 9.13 9.53
CA ASP A 203 2.34 9.88 9.43
C ASP A 203 3.47 8.92 9.07
N VAL A 204 4.34 9.33 8.15
CA VAL A 204 5.46 8.52 7.62
C VAL A 204 6.46 8.08 8.69
N LYS A 205 6.41 8.67 9.88
CA LYS A 205 7.28 8.33 11.01
C LYS A 205 6.85 7.07 11.76
N HIS A 206 5.60 6.62 11.58
CA HIS A 206 5.15 5.37 12.18
C HIS A 206 5.94 4.18 11.65
N VAL A 207 6.53 3.42 12.55
CA VAL A 207 7.13 2.13 12.22
C VAL A 207 6.00 1.15 11.94
N HIS A 208 6.01 0.54 10.76
CA HIS A 208 4.97 -0.37 10.34
C HIS A 208 5.50 -1.51 9.46
N SER A 209 4.67 -2.51 9.23
CA SER A 209 4.94 -3.66 8.36
C SER A 209 3.66 -4.16 7.71
N VAL A 210 3.78 -5.02 6.71
CA VAL A 210 2.69 -5.89 6.26
C VAL A 210 3.05 -7.31 6.67
N THR A 211 2.23 -7.91 7.55
CA THR A 211 2.49 -9.28 8.02
C THR A 211 2.42 -10.26 6.85
N CYS A 212 3.17 -11.36 6.95
CA CYS A 212 3.20 -12.38 5.91
C CYS A 212 1.80 -12.90 5.59
N ILE A 213 1.52 -13.07 4.29
CA ILE A 213 0.29 -13.73 3.86
C ILE A 213 0.43 -15.22 4.15
N ALA A 214 -0.55 -15.77 4.85
CA ALA A 214 -0.55 -17.20 5.21
C ALA A 214 -0.55 -18.08 3.95
N PRO A 215 0.20 -19.21 3.95
CA PRO A 215 0.25 -20.12 2.80
C PRO A 215 -1.11 -20.69 2.40
N PHE A 216 -2.06 -20.74 3.31
CA PHE A 216 -3.43 -21.20 3.09
C PHE A 216 -4.41 -20.09 2.67
N SER A 217 -3.95 -18.85 2.47
CA SER A 217 -4.83 -17.80 1.95
C SER A 217 -5.28 -18.14 0.54
N PRO A 218 -6.59 -18.15 0.26
CA PRO A 218 -7.10 -18.41 -1.09
C PRO A 218 -7.09 -17.16 -1.96
N LYS A 219 -6.71 -16.00 -1.39
CA LYS A 219 -6.74 -14.70 -2.06
C LYS A 219 -5.41 -13.98 -1.98
N VAL A 220 -5.22 -13.08 -2.93
CA VAL A 220 -4.15 -12.09 -2.95
C VAL A 220 -4.67 -10.81 -2.30
N ARG A 221 -3.85 -10.19 -1.44
CA ARG A 221 -4.15 -8.87 -0.88
C ARG A 221 -3.77 -7.79 -1.90
N LEU A 222 -4.77 -7.12 -2.45
CA LEU A 222 -4.61 -6.03 -3.41
C LEU A 222 -4.84 -4.69 -2.71
N ALA A 223 -3.94 -3.73 -2.95
CA ALA A 223 -4.08 -2.36 -2.45
C ALA A 223 -3.38 -1.36 -3.36
N ILE A 224 -3.77 -0.09 -3.25
CA ILE A 224 -2.96 1.03 -3.72
C ILE A 224 -2.30 1.65 -2.50
N SER A 225 -0.98 1.80 -2.53
CA SER A 225 -0.22 2.45 -1.46
C SER A 225 0.64 3.58 -2.00
N GLY A 226 1.02 4.51 -1.13
CA GLY A 226 1.84 5.64 -1.54
C GLY A 226 1.97 6.70 -0.47
N TRP A 227 2.37 7.90 -0.90
CA TRP A 227 2.72 8.98 0.02
C TRP A 227 2.24 10.30 -0.53
N PHE A 228 1.45 11.03 0.25
CA PHE A 228 1.20 12.44 0.04
C PHE A 228 2.44 13.23 0.49
N HIS A 229 2.82 14.21 -0.32
CA HIS A 229 3.99 15.03 -0.07
C HIS A 229 3.59 16.37 0.53
N GLU A 230 4.51 17.05 1.19
CA GLU A 230 4.27 18.39 1.73
C GLU A 230 4.97 19.45 0.88
N LYS A 231 4.24 20.52 0.54
CA LYS A 231 4.82 21.69 -0.11
C LYS A 231 5.52 22.53 0.97
N ILE A 232 6.78 22.85 0.73
CA ILE A 232 7.52 23.84 1.54
C ILE A 232 7.16 25.25 1.08
#